data_81879b824dd232dee11ec604b6705493
#
_entry.id   81879b824dd232dee11ec604b6705493
#
_cell.length_a   1.000
_cell.length_b   1.000
_cell.length_c   1.000
_cell.angle_alpha   90.00
_cell.angle_beta   90.00
_cell.angle_gamma   90.00
#
_symmetry.space_group_name_H-M   'P 1'
#
loop_
_entity.id
_entity.type
_entity.pdbx_description
1 polymer ?
#
loop_
_entity_poly.entity_id
_entity_poly.type
_entity_poly.pdbx_seq_one_letter_code
_entity_poly.pdbx_strand_id
1 'polypeptide(L)'
;MIASWNCSTLRHSYALNHHESNFTTDAAAAIAHGDVVFIAVGTPPDEDGSADLQYVLAVADTIGKHLERPAVVVNKSTVPVGTADKVSATIRAALSGRGTQIAFDVASNPEFLKEGDAVNDCLRPDRIVIGSDNPAAVDKLKRLYAPFNRNHERIVVMD
;
A
#
# COMPACT_ATOMS: atom_id res chain seq x y z
N MET A 1 -8.58 0.96 -6.90
CA MET A 1 -7.44 0.29 -7.59
C MET A 1 -6.60 -0.41 -6.54
N ILE A 2 -6.20 -1.64 -6.79
CA ILE A 2 -5.21 -2.38 -5.99
C ILE A 2 -3.96 -2.47 -6.85
N ALA A 3 -2.81 -2.06 -6.30
CA ALA A 3 -1.52 -2.28 -6.92
C ALA A 3 -0.70 -3.22 -6.02
N SER A 4 -0.05 -4.21 -6.59
CA SER A 4 0.74 -5.18 -5.85
C SER A 4 2.17 -5.26 -6.37
N TRP A 5 3.12 -5.50 -5.46
CA TRP A 5 4.54 -5.62 -5.76
C TRP A 5 5.10 -6.90 -5.15
N ASN A 6 5.98 -7.56 -5.89
CA ASN A 6 6.68 -8.74 -5.41
C ASN A 6 8.15 -8.42 -5.17
N CYS A 7 8.62 -8.67 -3.94
CA CYS A 7 10.01 -8.38 -3.52
C CYS A 7 11.06 -9.22 -4.26
N SER A 8 10.70 -10.38 -4.80
CA SER A 8 11.61 -11.21 -5.58
C SER A 8 12.02 -10.55 -6.89
N THR A 9 11.14 -9.73 -7.45
CA THR A 9 11.37 -8.97 -8.69
C THR A 9 12.35 -7.81 -8.48
N LEU A 10 12.44 -7.26 -7.26
CA LEU A 10 13.34 -6.15 -6.94
C LEU A 10 14.82 -6.52 -6.97
N ARG A 11 15.19 -7.79 -6.80
CA ARG A 11 16.59 -8.23 -6.84
C ARG A 11 17.24 -8.12 -8.22
N HIS A 12 16.46 -8.00 -9.29
CA HIS A 12 16.94 -7.96 -10.67
C HIS A 12 16.78 -6.59 -11.34
N SER A 13 16.18 -5.62 -10.68
CA SER A 13 15.76 -4.36 -11.29
C SER A 13 16.82 -3.25 -11.35
N TYR A 14 18.09 -3.57 -11.21
CA TYR A 14 19.12 -2.67 -11.74
C TYR A 14 19.20 -2.69 -13.28
N ALA A 15 18.54 -3.64 -13.92
CA ALA A 15 18.29 -3.62 -15.36
C ALA A 15 16.95 -2.92 -15.61
N LEU A 16 17.02 -1.65 -15.99
CA LEU A 16 15.88 -0.77 -16.32
C LEU A 16 15.05 -1.19 -17.56
N ASN A 17 15.17 -2.40 -18.02
CA ASN A 17 14.54 -2.89 -19.22
C ASN A 17 13.70 -4.11 -18.88
N HIS A 18 12.39 -4.00 -18.97
CA HIS A 18 11.36 -5.04 -18.88
C HIS A 18 10.72 -5.30 -17.50
N HIS A 19 10.19 -4.27 -16.86
CA HIS A 19 9.10 -4.48 -15.91
C HIS A 19 7.79 -4.54 -16.70
N GLU A 20 7.29 -5.72 -16.91
CA GLU A 20 5.94 -5.91 -17.40
C GLU A 20 4.97 -5.50 -16.30
N SER A 21 4.35 -4.33 -16.47
CA SER A 21 3.21 -3.94 -15.64
C SER A 21 2.00 -4.74 -16.12
N ASN A 22 1.45 -5.59 -15.26
CA ASN A 22 0.24 -6.32 -15.55
C ASN A 22 -0.97 -5.57 -15.00
N PHE A 23 -1.93 -5.30 -15.85
CA PHE A 23 -3.21 -4.70 -15.47
C PHE A 23 -4.29 -5.77 -15.49
N THR A 24 -5.03 -5.88 -14.39
CA THR A 24 -6.11 -6.85 -14.26
C THR A 24 -7.27 -6.26 -13.47
N THR A 25 -8.47 -6.72 -13.74
CA THR A 25 -9.67 -6.50 -12.93
C THR A 25 -9.90 -7.65 -11.93
N ASP A 26 -9.09 -8.70 -11.99
CA ASP A 26 -9.10 -9.82 -11.06
C ASP A 26 -8.32 -9.43 -9.77
N ALA A 27 -9.07 -9.08 -8.73
CA ALA A 27 -8.51 -8.70 -7.45
C ALA A 27 -7.76 -9.86 -6.76
N ALA A 28 -8.23 -11.10 -6.92
CA ALA A 28 -7.58 -12.27 -6.33
C ALA A 28 -6.18 -12.47 -6.92
N ALA A 29 -6.07 -12.42 -8.26
CA ALA A 29 -4.79 -12.53 -8.96
C ALA A 29 -3.84 -11.39 -8.57
N ALA A 30 -4.34 -10.15 -8.47
CA ALA A 30 -3.54 -9.00 -8.05
C ALA A 30 -3.00 -9.16 -6.62
N ILE A 31 -3.83 -9.60 -5.67
CA ILE A 31 -3.44 -9.80 -4.26
C ILE A 31 -2.45 -10.96 -4.13
N ALA A 32 -2.67 -12.07 -4.83
CA ALA A 32 -1.79 -13.22 -4.80
C ALA A 32 -0.38 -12.92 -5.39
N HIS A 33 -0.28 -11.95 -6.29
CA HIS A 33 0.99 -11.58 -6.93
C HIS A 33 1.96 -10.89 -5.95
N GLY A 34 1.48 -10.01 -5.07
CA GLY A 34 2.34 -9.05 -4.36
C GLY A 34 2.64 -9.40 -2.90
N ASP A 35 3.88 -9.11 -2.44
CA ASP A 35 4.27 -9.09 -1.02
C ASP A 35 3.93 -7.73 -0.37
N VAL A 36 3.69 -6.72 -1.18
CA VAL A 36 3.22 -5.38 -0.79
C VAL A 36 1.98 -5.07 -1.63
N VAL A 37 0.88 -4.81 -0.98
CA VAL A 37 -0.42 -4.54 -1.60
C VAL A 37 -0.86 -3.12 -1.26
N PHE A 38 -0.95 -2.26 -2.26
CA PHE A 38 -1.37 -0.87 -2.07
C PHE A 38 -2.88 -0.70 -2.24
N ILE A 39 -3.49 -0.04 -1.27
CA ILE A 39 -4.86 0.51 -1.36
C ILE A 39 -4.73 1.94 -1.91
N ALA A 40 -5.13 2.14 -3.15
CA ALA A 40 -5.06 3.43 -3.84
C ALA A 40 -6.41 3.73 -4.48
N VAL A 41 -7.37 4.11 -3.65
CA VAL A 41 -8.74 4.45 -4.04
C VAL A 41 -9.05 5.89 -3.69
N GLY A 42 -10.02 6.49 -4.37
CA GLY A 42 -10.52 7.81 -4.02
C GLY A 42 -11.18 7.80 -2.64
N THR A 43 -11.00 8.88 -1.91
CA THR A 43 -11.62 9.14 -0.61
C THR A 43 -12.38 10.46 -0.70
N PRO A 44 -13.54 10.50 -1.39
CA PRO A 44 -14.32 11.72 -1.51
C PRO A 44 -14.75 12.20 -0.12
N PRO A 45 -14.99 13.51 0.06
CA PRO A 45 -15.54 14.00 1.30
C PRO A 45 -16.96 13.47 1.50
N ASP A 46 -17.28 13.07 2.72
CA ASP A 46 -18.66 12.78 3.15
C ASP A 46 -19.45 14.08 3.40
N GLU A 47 -20.75 13.97 3.68
CA GLU A 47 -21.64 15.13 3.92
C GLU A 47 -21.18 16.03 5.08
N ASP A 48 -20.47 15.46 6.05
CA ASP A 48 -19.89 16.17 7.21
C ASP A 48 -18.48 16.71 6.95
N GLY A 49 -17.93 16.53 5.73
CA GLY A 49 -16.57 16.92 5.35
C GLY A 49 -15.49 15.93 5.77
N SER A 50 -15.82 14.83 6.43
CA SER A 50 -14.88 13.74 6.69
C SER A 50 -14.61 12.96 5.40
N ALA A 51 -13.49 12.20 5.37
CA ALA A 51 -13.21 11.31 4.24
C ALA A 51 -14.09 10.07 4.31
N ASP A 52 -14.82 9.79 3.22
CA ASP A 52 -15.57 8.55 3.09
C ASP A 52 -14.60 7.36 2.93
N LEU A 53 -14.63 6.47 3.91
CA LEU A 53 -13.76 5.30 3.98
C LEU A 53 -14.37 4.04 3.33
N GLN A 54 -15.60 4.09 2.82
CA GLN A 54 -16.29 2.92 2.29
C GLN A 54 -15.47 2.18 1.24
N TYR A 55 -14.81 2.90 0.33
CA TYR A 55 -13.98 2.31 -0.73
C TYR A 55 -12.69 1.68 -0.17
N VAL A 56 -12.07 2.32 0.81
CA VAL A 56 -10.87 1.78 1.49
C VAL A 56 -11.21 0.49 2.21
N LEU A 57 -12.32 0.46 2.95
CA LEU A 57 -12.75 -0.72 3.71
C LEU A 57 -13.26 -1.84 2.78
N ALA A 58 -13.91 -1.53 1.67
CA ALA A 58 -14.29 -2.53 0.66
C ALA A 58 -13.07 -3.21 0.04
N VAL A 59 -11.99 -2.46 -0.23
CA VAL A 59 -10.72 -3.04 -0.70
C VAL A 59 -10.06 -3.87 0.41
N ALA A 60 -10.08 -3.41 1.65
CA ALA A 60 -9.55 -4.15 2.79
C ALA A 60 -10.27 -5.50 2.98
N ASP A 61 -11.60 -5.52 2.87
CA ASP A 61 -12.40 -6.75 2.91
C ASP A 61 -12.02 -7.71 1.75
N THR A 62 -11.86 -7.16 0.55
CA THR A 62 -11.41 -7.92 -0.62
C THR A 62 -10.02 -8.52 -0.41
N ILE A 63 -9.08 -7.75 0.17
CA ILE A 63 -7.75 -8.26 0.52
C ILE A 63 -7.89 -9.43 1.50
N GLY A 64 -8.66 -9.28 2.57
CA GLY A 64 -8.87 -10.34 3.55
C GLY A 64 -9.51 -11.60 2.95
N LYS A 65 -10.41 -11.45 1.96
CA LYS A 65 -11.03 -12.57 1.24
C LYS A 65 -10.07 -13.34 0.34
N HIS A 66 -9.00 -12.71 -0.16
CA HIS A 66 -8.12 -13.30 -1.17
C HIS A 66 -6.66 -13.43 -0.73
N LEU A 67 -6.29 -12.91 0.45
CA LEU A 67 -4.93 -13.03 0.96
C LEU A 67 -4.61 -14.51 1.26
N GLU A 68 -3.52 -15.03 0.68
CA GLU A 68 -3.09 -16.44 0.83
C GLU A 68 -1.71 -16.56 1.47
N ARG A 69 -0.96 -15.49 1.58
CA ARG A 69 0.40 -15.45 2.12
C ARG A 69 0.68 -14.14 2.85
N PRO A 70 1.70 -14.08 3.71
CA PRO A 70 2.05 -12.86 4.43
C PRO A 70 2.32 -11.69 3.48
N ALA A 71 1.76 -10.51 3.81
CA ALA A 71 1.93 -9.30 3.02
C ALA A 71 1.96 -8.04 3.89
N VAL A 72 2.49 -6.95 3.33
CA VAL A 72 2.33 -5.60 3.86
C VAL A 72 1.23 -4.91 3.05
N VAL A 73 0.16 -4.52 3.72
CA VAL A 73 -0.94 -3.74 3.13
C VAL A 73 -0.66 -2.27 3.37
N VAL A 74 -0.57 -1.51 2.30
CA VAL A 74 -0.19 -0.09 2.36
C VAL A 74 -1.38 0.77 1.98
N ASN A 75 -1.82 1.60 2.91
CA ASN A 75 -2.82 2.62 2.62
C ASN A 75 -2.14 3.83 1.97
N LYS A 76 -2.34 3.99 0.67
CA LYS A 76 -1.80 5.09 -0.12
C LYS A 76 -2.74 6.28 -0.19
N SER A 77 -4.05 6.04 0.00
CA SER A 77 -5.07 7.09 0.00
C SER A 77 -4.90 8.03 1.19
N THR A 78 -5.25 9.31 0.98
CA THR A 78 -5.30 10.30 2.06
C THR A 78 -6.51 10.04 2.95
N VAL A 79 -6.26 9.68 4.20
CA VAL A 79 -7.27 9.22 5.15
C VAL A 79 -7.01 9.78 6.55
N PRO A 80 -8.04 9.86 7.41
CA PRO A 80 -7.89 10.26 8.81
C PRO A 80 -7.01 9.31 9.60
N VAL A 81 -6.44 9.82 10.69
CA VAL A 81 -5.72 9.02 11.70
C VAL A 81 -6.64 7.91 12.23
N GLY A 82 -6.07 6.73 12.51
CA GLY A 82 -6.82 5.55 12.97
C GLY A 82 -7.44 4.72 11.83
N THR A 83 -7.29 5.13 10.56
CA THR A 83 -7.79 4.32 9.44
C THR A 83 -7.03 3.01 9.28
N ALA A 84 -5.74 2.97 9.61
CA ALA A 84 -4.94 1.74 9.59
C ALA A 84 -5.53 0.64 10.49
N ASP A 85 -6.03 1.00 11.68
CA ASP A 85 -6.70 0.08 12.60
C ASP A 85 -7.99 -0.48 12.01
N LYS A 86 -8.79 0.38 11.37
CA LYS A 86 -10.03 -0.05 10.69
C LYS A 86 -9.75 -1.01 9.54
N VAL A 87 -8.74 -0.72 8.73
CA VAL A 87 -8.28 -1.59 7.64
C VAL A 87 -7.81 -2.93 8.20
N SER A 88 -6.98 -2.91 9.25
CA SER A 88 -6.49 -4.11 9.92
C SER A 88 -7.64 -4.95 10.49
N ALA A 89 -8.60 -4.33 11.17
CA ALA A 89 -9.77 -5.02 11.71
C ALA A 89 -10.61 -5.66 10.61
N THR A 90 -10.83 -4.96 9.49
CA THR A 90 -11.59 -5.46 8.34
C THR A 90 -10.92 -6.68 7.70
N ILE A 91 -9.61 -6.61 7.46
CA ILE A 91 -8.85 -7.74 6.90
C ILE A 91 -8.91 -8.94 7.84
N ARG A 92 -8.71 -8.73 9.15
CA ARG A 92 -8.79 -9.81 10.16
C ARG A 92 -10.17 -10.47 10.21
N ALA A 93 -11.23 -9.68 10.14
CA ALA A 93 -12.59 -10.19 10.11
C ALA A 93 -12.83 -11.09 8.89
N ALA A 94 -12.39 -10.66 7.71
CA ALA A 94 -12.52 -11.43 6.48
C ALA A 94 -11.69 -12.73 6.51
N LEU A 95 -10.45 -12.69 7.02
CA LEU A 95 -9.61 -13.88 7.24
C LEU A 95 -10.27 -14.85 8.22
N SER A 96 -10.80 -14.36 9.34
CA SER A 96 -11.50 -15.18 10.33
C SER A 96 -12.75 -15.81 9.74
N GLY A 97 -13.51 -15.10 8.90
CA GLY A 97 -14.66 -15.62 8.18
C GLY A 97 -14.33 -16.78 7.23
N ARG A 98 -13.07 -16.86 6.76
CA ARG A 98 -12.53 -17.98 5.97
C ARG A 98 -11.94 -19.11 6.83
N GLY A 99 -11.92 -18.96 8.14
CA GLY A 99 -11.28 -19.93 9.05
C GLY A 99 -9.76 -19.98 8.92
N THR A 100 -9.12 -18.88 8.48
CA THR A 100 -7.67 -18.82 8.26
C THR A 100 -7.03 -17.67 9.04
N GLN A 101 -5.74 -17.85 9.35
CA GLN A 101 -4.91 -16.81 10.00
C GLN A 101 -3.64 -16.61 9.18
N ILE A 102 -3.57 -15.51 8.45
CA ILE A 102 -2.41 -15.14 7.65
C ILE A 102 -1.83 -13.87 8.26
N ALA A 103 -0.53 -13.84 8.47
CA ALA A 103 0.16 -12.69 8.99
C ALA A 103 0.14 -11.55 7.97
N PHE A 104 -0.21 -10.36 8.39
CA PHE A 104 -0.11 -9.16 7.59
C PHE A 104 0.15 -7.95 8.49
N ASP A 105 0.74 -6.92 7.90
CA ASP A 105 0.93 -5.63 8.52
C ASP A 105 0.19 -4.57 7.71
N VAL A 106 -0.29 -3.53 8.38
CA VAL A 106 -0.86 -2.35 7.72
C VAL A 106 0.08 -1.18 7.92
N ALA A 107 0.41 -0.49 6.84
CA ALA A 107 1.20 0.72 6.86
C ALA A 107 0.47 1.86 6.18
N SER A 108 0.66 3.07 6.67
CA SER A 108 0.23 4.32 6.03
C SER A 108 1.37 4.87 5.19
N ASN A 109 1.09 5.22 3.95
CA ASN A 109 2.07 5.85 3.06
C ASN A 109 1.35 6.86 2.17
N PRO A 110 0.92 8.00 2.73
CA PRO A 110 0.22 9.03 1.98
C PRO A 110 1.11 9.54 0.83
N GLU A 111 0.48 9.89 -0.27
CA GLU A 111 1.13 10.55 -1.39
C GLU A 111 1.07 12.06 -1.23
N PHE A 112 2.06 12.75 -1.83
CA PHE A 112 2.17 14.21 -1.85
C PHE A 112 2.39 14.70 -3.29
N LEU A 113 1.51 14.24 -4.19
CA LEU A 113 1.60 14.52 -5.62
C LEU A 113 0.80 15.78 -5.97
N LYS A 114 1.44 16.72 -6.64
CA LYS A 114 0.76 17.92 -7.15
C LYS A 114 0.07 17.63 -8.47
N GLU A 115 -1.13 18.15 -8.63
CA GLU A 115 -1.82 18.10 -9.90
C GLU A 115 -0.98 18.81 -10.99
N GLY A 116 -0.83 18.14 -12.12
CA GLY A 116 -0.02 18.64 -13.25
C GLY A 116 1.48 18.30 -13.18
N ASP A 117 2.02 17.91 -12.01
CA ASP A 117 3.44 17.57 -11.85
C ASP A 117 3.67 16.21 -11.14
N ALA A 118 2.64 15.38 -11.05
CA ALA A 118 2.65 14.13 -10.30
C ALA A 118 3.76 13.15 -10.68
N VAL A 119 4.16 13.11 -11.95
CA VAL A 119 5.25 12.24 -12.43
C VAL A 119 6.59 12.69 -11.84
N ASN A 120 6.88 13.97 -11.84
CA ASN A 120 8.09 14.50 -11.24
C ASN A 120 8.12 14.32 -9.74
N ASP A 121 7.00 14.59 -9.06
CA ASP A 121 6.87 14.39 -7.61
C ASP A 121 7.03 12.90 -7.24
N CYS A 122 6.54 11.98 -8.06
CA CYS A 122 6.73 10.54 -7.86
C CYS A 122 8.19 10.10 -8.04
N LEU A 123 8.86 10.59 -9.09
CA LEU A 123 10.23 10.22 -9.40
C LEU A 123 11.27 10.92 -8.51
N ARG A 124 10.92 12.09 -7.98
CA ARG A 124 11.78 12.94 -7.14
C ARG A 124 11.00 13.49 -5.94
N PRO A 125 10.47 12.62 -5.09
CA PRO A 125 9.62 13.06 -3.98
C PRO A 125 10.41 13.96 -3.02
N ASP A 126 9.77 14.99 -2.50
CA ASP A 126 10.35 15.82 -1.43
C ASP A 126 10.47 15.02 -0.13
N ARG A 127 9.49 14.16 0.14
CA ARG A 127 9.46 13.25 1.28
C ARG A 127 8.63 12.00 0.97
N ILE A 128 8.97 10.91 1.64
CA ILE A 128 8.22 9.65 1.64
C ILE A 128 7.88 9.34 3.08
N VAL A 129 6.60 9.43 3.44
CA VAL A 129 6.15 9.14 4.81
C VAL A 129 5.73 7.69 4.89
N ILE A 130 6.23 6.99 5.91
CA ILE A 130 5.87 5.61 6.24
C ILE A 130 5.42 5.57 7.69
N GLY A 131 4.14 5.34 7.93
CA GLY A 131 3.56 5.12 9.26
C GLY A 131 3.36 3.63 9.49
N SER A 132 4.06 3.04 10.45
CA SER A 132 3.88 1.64 10.84
C SER A 132 4.65 1.33 12.12
N ASP A 133 4.02 0.58 13.02
CA ASP A 133 4.63 0.09 14.28
C ASP A 133 5.53 -1.15 14.05
N ASN A 134 5.48 -1.77 12.87
CA ASN A 134 6.29 -2.96 12.56
C ASN A 134 7.56 -2.60 11.80
N PRO A 135 8.76 -2.73 12.43
CA PRO A 135 10.03 -2.44 11.77
C PRO A 135 10.25 -3.26 10.47
N ALA A 136 9.76 -4.49 10.41
CA ALA A 136 9.92 -5.33 9.21
C ALA A 136 9.08 -4.80 8.03
N ALA A 137 7.88 -4.25 8.28
CA ALA A 137 7.08 -3.57 7.28
C ALA A 137 7.76 -2.29 6.79
N VAL A 138 8.29 -1.50 7.74
CA VAL A 138 9.06 -0.28 7.43
C VAL A 138 10.26 -0.61 6.54
N ASP A 139 11.07 -1.63 6.90
CA ASP A 139 12.25 -2.04 6.14
C ASP A 139 11.86 -2.52 4.72
N LYS A 140 10.75 -3.25 4.59
CA LYS A 140 10.26 -3.67 3.28
C LYS A 140 9.90 -2.47 2.42
N LEU A 141 9.21 -1.47 2.96
CA LEU A 141 8.85 -0.24 2.24
C LEU A 141 10.07 0.63 1.94
N LYS A 142 11.04 0.74 2.84
CA LYS A 142 12.33 1.42 2.56
C LYS A 142 13.04 0.81 1.36
N ARG A 143 13.10 -0.52 1.26
CA ARG A 143 13.68 -1.21 0.09
C ARG A 143 12.90 -0.93 -1.18
N LEU A 144 11.57 -0.89 -1.11
CA LEU A 144 10.72 -0.58 -2.25
C LEU A 144 11.00 0.83 -2.78
N TYR A 145 11.16 1.81 -1.87
CA TYR A 145 11.40 3.20 -2.23
C TYR A 145 12.88 3.56 -2.46
N ALA A 146 13.83 2.64 -2.22
CA ALA A 146 15.25 2.89 -2.38
C ALA A 146 15.65 3.47 -3.75
N PRO A 147 15.08 3.05 -4.91
CA PRO A 147 15.39 3.63 -6.21
C PRO A 147 15.06 5.11 -6.35
N PHE A 148 14.08 5.60 -5.57
CA PHE A 148 13.63 7.00 -5.57
C PHE A 148 14.34 7.86 -4.51
N ASN A 149 15.10 7.24 -3.61
CA ASN A 149 15.79 7.88 -2.48
C ASN A 149 17.31 7.92 -2.66
N ARG A 150 17.81 8.25 -3.87
CA ARG A 150 19.22 8.06 -4.25
C ARG A 150 20.19 9.08 -3.67
N ASN A 151 19.78 10.33 -3.51
CA ASN A 151 20.72 11.43 -3.22
C ASN A 151 20.59 12.02 -1.81
N HIS A 152 19.45 11.86 -1.16
CA HIS A 152 19.16 12.36 0.19
C HIS A 152 18.19 11.41 0.88
N GLU A 153 18.34 11.25 2.20
CA GLU A 153 17.33 10.54 2.99
C GLU A 153 16.03 11.35 3.01
N ARG A 154 15.02 10.84 2.35
CA ARG A 154 13.70 11.46 2.21
C ARG A 154 12.60 10.68 2.90
N ILE A 155 12.95 9.52 3.46
CA ILE A 155 12.01 8.66 4.14
C ILE A 155 11.87 9.13 5.58
N VAL A 156 10.65 9.47 5.95
CA VAL A 156 10.24 9.83 7.30
C VAL A 156 9.40 8.67 7.85
N VAL A 157 9.87 8.02 8.89
CA VAL A 157 9.13 6.97 9.59
C VAL A 157 8.42 7.59 10.78
N MET A 158 7.15 7.23 10.95
CA MET A 158 6.27 7.70 12.02
C MET A 158 5.54 6.51 12.65
N ASP A 159 5.23 6.64 13.93
CA ASP A 159 4.39 5.72 14.71
C ASP A 159 2.91 5.99 14.47
#